data_337131188f95f00e9a5ad550af35008b
#
_entry.id   337131188f95f00e9a5ad550af35008b
#
_cell.length_a   1.000
_cell.length_b   1.000
_cell.length_c   1.000
_cell.angle_alpha   90.00
_cell.angle_beta   90.00
_cell.angle_gamma   90.00
#
_symmetry.space_group_name_H-M   'P 1'
#
loop_
_entity.id
_entity.type
_entity.pdbx_description
1 polymer ?
#
loop_
_entity_poly.entity_id
_entity_poly.type
_entity_poly.pdbx_seq_one_letter_code
_entity_poly.pdbx_strand_id
1 'polypeptide(L)'
;MTFPEFSPTQPVILGFDPGRDKCGLAVMGLDRQLYYHQVVLAKEAIASIETLRQKFPISLMVMGDQTTAKRWKQQLNEELAEQLNIILVDERYTTLEARDRYWQMYPPTGLTKLLPQGMRQPPRPIDDIVAILLIEKYLNRLTESAVKSED
;
A
#
# COMPACT_ATOMS: atom_id res chain seq x y z
N MET A 1 -3.55 -2.63 17.07
CA MET A 1 -3.21 -1.66 16.00
C MET A 1 -2.84 -0.33 16.62
N THR A 2 -1.65 0.17 16.34
CA THR A 2 -1.15 1.41 16.91
C THR A 2 -1.23 2.51 15.83
N PHE A 3 -1.84 3.65 16.18
CA PHE A 3 -1.93 4.79 15.29
C PHE A 3 -0.92 5.85 15.72
N PRO A 4 -0.43 6.67 14.77
CA PRO A 4 0.48 7.75 15.13
C PRO A 4 -0.20 8.76 16.07
N GLU A 5 0.61 9.37 16.92
CA GLU A 5 0.13 10.36 17.90
C GLU A 5 -0.52 11.56 17.21
N PHE A 6 -0.04 11.89 16.02
CA PHE A 6 -0.59 12.99 15.22
C PHE A 6 -1.25 12.44 13.96
N SER A 7 -2.53 12.71 13.78
CA SER A 7 -3.23 12.43 12.54
C SER A 7 -2.99 13.56 11.55
N PRO A 8 -2.80 13.24 10.26
CA PRO A 8 -2.65 14.27 9.23
C PRO A 8 -3.94 15.08 9.09
N THR A 9 -3.80 16.38 8.85
CA THR A 9 -4.94 17.26 8.54
C THR A 9 -5.18 17.36 7.04
N GLN A 10 -4.18 17.01 6.23
CA GLN A 10 -4.27 16.98 4.78
C GLN A 10 -4.77 15.62 4.31
N PRO A 11 -5.43 15.56 3.14
CA PRO A 11 -5.85 14.27 2.58
C PRO A 11 -4.70 13.31 2.40
N VAL A 12 -4.95 12.02 2.63
CA VAL A 12 -3.96 10.96 2.47
C VAL A 12 -4.49 9.91 1.50
N ILE A 13 -3.60 9.04 1.05
CA ILE A 13 -3.89 7.98 0.09
C ILE A 13 -3.81 6.64 0.80
N LEU A 14 -4.79 5.78 0.51
CA LEU A 14 -4.79 4.40 0.96
C LEU A 14 -4.25 3.52 -0.15
N GLY A 15 -3.20 2.75 0.13
CA GLY A 15 -2.70 1.71 -0.76
C GLY A 15 -3.30 0.37 -0.39
N PHE A 16 -3.73 -0.38 -1.39
CA PHE A 16 -4.34 -1.68 -1.18
C PHE A 16 -3.73 -2.70 -2.15
N ASP A 17 -3.06 -3.69 -1.60
CA ASP A 17 -2.56 -4.84 -2.35
C ASP A 17 -3.51 -6.00 -2.10
N PRO A 18 -4.47 -6.26 -3.01
CA PRO A 18 -5.45 -7.31 -2.80
C PRO A 18 -4.85 -8.69 -3.02
N GLY A 19 -5.17 -9.61 -2.14
CA GLY A 19 -4.76 -11.00 -2.23
C GLY A 19 -5.91 -11.94 -1.95
N ARG A 20 -5.68 -13.21 -2.17
CA ARG A 20 -6.68 -14.24 -1.95
C ARG A 20 -6.90 -14.49 -0.45
N ASP A 21 -5.82 -14.66 0.29
CA ASP A 21 -5.87 -14.97 1.73
C ASP A 21 -5.45 -13.79 2.59
N LYS A 22 -4.52 -12.99 2.10
CA LYS A 22 -3.96 -11.85 2.81
C LYS A 22 -3.94 -10.64 1.89
N CYS A 23 -4.10 -9.47 2.47
CA CYS A 23 -4.05 -8.20 1.77
C CYS A 23 -3.07 -7.28 2.46
N GLY A 24 -2.50 -6.34 1.70
CA GLY A 24 -1.66 -5.29 2.25
C GLY A 24 -2.40 -3.96 2.26
N LEU A 25 -2.22 -3.21 3.32
CA LEU A 25 -2.77 -1.88 3.47
C LEU A 25 -1.67 -0.90 3.87
N ALA A 26 -1.72 0.30 3.32
CA ALA A 26 -0.82 1.37 3.71
C ALA A 26 -1.54 2.72 3.60
N VAL A 27 -1.15 3.66 4.45
CA VAL A 27 -1.67 5.04 4.40
C VAL A 27 -0.48 5.98 4.30
N MET A 28 -0.47 6.82 3.28
CA MET A 28 0.63 7.73 2.98
C MET A 28 0.10 9.09 2.55
N GLY A 29 0.79 10.15 3.00
CA GLY A 29 0.48 11.51 2.57
C GLY A 29 1.03 11.80 1.17
N LEU A 30 0.58 12.92 0.59
CA LEU A 30 1.09 13.40 -0.68
C LEU A 30 2.58 13.77 -0.58
N ASP A 31 3.05 14.09 0.61
CA ASP A 31 4.44 14.37 0.93
C ASP A 31 5.27 13.09 1.14
N ARG A 32 4.67 11.92 0.91
CA ARG A 32 5.27 10.60 1.06
C ARG A 32 5.53 10.20 2.52
N GLN A 33 4.97 10.92 3.47
CA GLN A 33 5.05 10.49 4.88
C GLN A 33 4.16 9.27 5.07
N LEU A 34 4.73 8.21 5.62
CA LEU A 34 4.02 6.96 5.89
C LEU A 34 3.39 7.02 7.27
N TYR A 35 2.07 6.81 7.33
CA TYR A 35 1.32 6.85 8.59
C TYR A 35 0.94 5.46 9.11
N TYR A 36 0.80 4.50 8.22
CA TYR A 36 0.33 3.17 8.59
C TYR A 36 0.68 2.17 7.50
N HIS A 37 1.03 0.95 7.89
CA HIS A 37 1.10 -0.19 6.98
C HIS A 37 0.88 -1.48 7.76
N GLN A 38 0.12 -2.41 7.18
CA GLN A 38 -0.22 -3.67 7.83
C GLN A 38 -0.65 -4.70 6.80
N VAL A 39 -0.30 -5.97 7.07
CA VAL A 39 -0.87 -7.11 6.36
C VAL A 39 -2.08 -7.56 7.16
N VAL A 40 -3.21 -7.75 6.49
CA VAL A 40 -4.46 -8.21 7.12
C VAL A 40 -4.99 -9.42 6.38
N LEU A 41 -5.84 -10.20 7.04
CA LEU A 41 -6.53 -11.30 6.36
C LEU A 41 -7.52 -10.73 5.34
N ALA A 42 -7.68 -11.40 4.20
CA ALA A 42 -8.57 -10.93 3.14
C ALA A 42 -10.00 -10.71 3.66
N LYS A 43 -10.48 -11.60 4.52
CA LYS A 43 -11.82 -11.50 5.11
C LYS A 43 -11.99 -10.30 6.04
N GLU A 44 -10.89 -9.71 6.51
CA GLU A 44 -10.90 -8.55 7.41
C GLU A 44 -10.58 -7.25 6.69
N ALA A 45 -10.28 -7.30 5.39
CA ALA A 45 -9.81 -6.15 4.64
C ALA A 45 -10.83 -5.00 4.62
N ILE A 46 -12.09 -5.30 4.35
CA ILE A 46 -13.13 -4.26 4.27
C ILE A 46 -13.29 -3.55 5.63
N ALA A 47 -13.37 -4.33 6.71
CA ALA A 47 -13.48 -3.76 8.05
C ALA A 47 -12.26 -2.92 8.41
N SER A 48 -11.06 -3.37 8.01
CA SER A 48 -9.82 -2.62 8.24
C SER A 48 -9.83 -1.29 7.48
N ILE A 49 -10.29 -1.29 6.23
CA ILE A 49 -10.40 -0.08 5.41
C ILE A 49 -11.37 0.90 6.06
N GLU A 50 -12.51 0.42 6.54
CA GLU A 50 -13.49 1.27 7.23
C GLU A 50 -12.90 1.90 8.49
N THR A 51 -12.14 1.12 9.26
CA THR A 51 -11.47 1.62 10.45
C THR A 51 -10.45 2.72 10.07
N LEU A 52 -9.66 2.49 9.02
CA LEU A 52 -8.68 3.47 8.57
C LEU A 52 -9.33 4.76 8.09
N ARG A 53 -10.50 4.67 7.43
CA ARG A 53 -11.25 5.86 6.98
C ARG A 53 -11.76 6.70 8.15
N GLN A 54 -12.00 6.08 9.28
CA GLN A 54 -12.40 6.81 10.50
C GLN A 54 -11.21 7.51 11.15
N LYS A 55 -10.00 6.99 10.97
CA LYS A 55 -8.79 7.52 11.61
C LYS A 55 -8.01 8.49 10.75
N PHE A 56 -8.11 8.37 9.42
CA PHE A 56 -7.34 9.17 8.48
C PHE A 56 -8.25 9.79 7.41
N PRO A 57 -7.95 11.02 6.95
CA PRO A 57 -8.74 11.67 5.90
C PRO A 57 -8.36 11.09 4.52
N ILE A 58 -8.77 9.85 4.27
CA ILE A 58 -8.46 9.14 3.04
C ILE A 58 -9.28 9.71 1.89
N SER A 59 -8.61 10.23 0.84
CA SER A 59 -9.25 10.83 -0.32
C SER A 59 -9.44 9.85 -1.47
N LEU A 60 -8.53 8.87 -1.60
CA LEU A 60 -8.62 7.87 -2.65
C LEU A 60 -7.85 6.61 -2.26
N MET A 61 -8.14 5.52 -2.98
CA MET A 61 -7.42 4.25 -2.85
C MET A 61 -6.64 4.00 -4.12
N VAL A 62 -5.40 3.55 -3.96
CA VAL A 62 -4.58 3.04 -5.06
C VAL A 62 -4.48 1.53 -4.90
N MET A 63 -4.82 0.79 -5.94
CA MET A 63 -4.85 -0.66 -5.92
C MET A 63 -4.07 -1.22 -7.11
N GLY A 64 -3.41 -2.36 -6.91
CA GLY A 64 -2.75 -3.06 -8.01
C GLY A 64 -3.75 -3.58 -9.04
N ASP A 65 -3.34 -3.67 -10.30
CA ASP A 65 -4.19 -4.02 -11.42
C ASP A 65 -4.18 -5.52 -11.78
N GLN A 66 -3.83 -6.39 -10.82
CA GLN A 66 -3.79 -7.85 -11.05
C GLN A 66 -5.17 -8.42 -11.37
N THR A 67 -5.18 -9.72 -11.72
CA THR A 67 -6.39 -10.45 -12.12
C THR A 67 -7.55 -10.34 -11.12
N THR A 68 -7.26 -10.22 -9.84
CA THR A 68 -8.28 -10.11 -8.79
C THR A 68 -8.78 -8.68 -8.58
N ALA A 69 -8.14 -7.69 -9.23
CA ALA A 69 -8.46 -6.27 -9.01
C ALA A 69 -9.91 -5.93 -9.34
N LYS A 70 -10.43 -6.44 -10.46
CA LYS A 70 -11.80 -6.18 -10.89
C LYS A 70 -12.82 -6.70 -9.86
N ARG A 71 -12.57 -7.90 -9.34
CA ARG A 71 -13.43 -8.52 -8.34
C ARG A 71 -13.40 -7.74 -7.02
N TRP A 72 -12.21 -7.33 -6.60
CA TRP A 72 -12.06 -6.55 -5.38
C TRP A 72 -12.69 -5.17 -5.52
N LYS A 73 -12.53 -4.53 -6.69
CA LYS A 73 -13.14 -3.22 -6.94
C LYS A 73 -14.66 -3.31 -6.84
N GLN A 74 -15.25 -4.36 -7.39
CA GLN A 74 -16.69 -4.60 -7.29
C GLN A 74 -17.11 -4.81 -5.84
N GLN A 75 -16.38 -5.66 -5.10
CA GLN A 75 -16.68 -5.95 -3.71
C GLN A 75 -16.59 -4.69 -2.84
N LEU A 76 -15.55 -3.88 -3.06
CA LEU A 76 -15.38 -2.62 -2.34
C LEU A 76 -16.53 -1.66 -2.62
N ASN A 77 -16.95 -1.55 -3.86
CA ASN A 77 -18.07 -0.68 -4.23
C ASN A 77 -19.39 -1.12 -3.59
N GLU A 78 -19.57 -2.43 -3.40
CA GLU A 78 -20.79 -2.99 -2.80
C GLU A 78 -20.77 -2.92 -1.28
N GLU A 79 -19.62 -3.15 -0.64
CA GLU A 79 -19.53 -3.34 0.80
C GLU A 79 -19.08 -2.13 1.61
N LEU A 80 -18.39 -1.15 0.97
CA LEU A 80 -18.01 0.06 1.69
C LEU A 80 -19.23 0.93 1.98
N ALA A 81 -19.29 1.47 3.20
CA ALA A 81 -20.39 2.34 3.63
C ALA A 81 -20.52 3.58 2.75
N GLU A 82 -19.40 4.16 2.38
CA GLU A 82 -19.34 5.30 1.46
C GLU A 82 -18.40 4.96 0.31
N GLN A 83 -18.74 5.41 -0.90
CA GLN A 83 -17.92 5.15 -2.06
C GLN A 83 -16.54 5.79 -1.91
N LEU A 84 -15.53 5.11 -2.44
CA LEU A 84 -14.16 5.56 -2.42
C LEU A 84 -13.62 5.51 -3.84
N ASN A 85 -12.96 6.58 -4.28
CA ASN A 85 -12.34 6.62 -5.59
C ASN A 85 -11.17 5.63 -5.62
N ILE A 86 -11.19 4.70 -6.58
CA ILE A 86 -10.18 3.65 -6.70
C ILE A 86 -9.39 3.85 -7.98
N ILE A 87 -8.08 3.99 -7.86
CA ILE A 87 -7.15 4.15 -8.97
C ILE A 87 -6.35 2.86 -9.10
N LEU A 88 -6.32 2.28 -10.29
CA LEU A 88 -5.53 1.07 -10.56
C LEU A 88 -4.13 1.46 -11.02
N VAL A 89 -3.14 0.76 -10.53
CA VAL A 89 -1.73 0.98 -10.85
C VAL A 89 -1.10 -0.34 -11.27
N ASP A 90 -0.24 -0.28 -12.30
CA ASP A 90 0.53 -1.44 -12.76
C ASP A 90 1.47 -1.89 -11.66
N GLU A 91 1.36 -3.15 -11.25
CA GLU A 91 2.16 -3.69 -10.16
C GLU A 91 3.28 -4.64 -10.62
N ARG A 92 3.65 -4.58 -11.91
CA ARG A 92 4.79 -5.36 -12.39
C ARG A 92 6.05 -4.99 -11.60
N TYR A 93 6.84 -6.02 -11.27
CA TYR A 93 8.09 -5.92 -10.50
C TYR A 93 7.93 -5.43 -9.06
N THR A 94 6.70 -5.15 -8.62
CA THR A 94 6.46 -4.61 -7.28
C THR A 94 6.91 -5.58 -6.18
N THR A 95 6.78 -6.89 -6.40
CA THR A 95 7.20 -7.89 -5.42
C THR A 95 8.70 -7.83 -5.15
N LEU A 96 9.52 -7.70 -6.21
CA LEU A 96 10.97 -7.60 -6.06
C LEU A 96 11.36 -6.30 -5.37
N GLU A 97 10.75 -5.20 -5.78
CA GLU A 97 10.99 -3.90 -5.15
C GLU A 97 10.57 -3.91 -3.68
N ALA A 98 9.49 -4.63 -3.34
CA ALA A 98 9.01 -4.73 -1.97
C ALA A 98 9.99 -5.50 -1.08
N ARG A 99 10.63 -6.55 -1.60
CA ARG A 99 11.68 -7.26 -0.85
C ARG A 99 12.86 -6.35 -0.54
N ASP A 100 13.29 -5.57 -1.52
CA ASP A 100 14.40 -4.63 -1.33
C ASP A 100 14.02 -3.56 -0.31
N ARG A 101 12.81 -3.00 -0.43
CA ARG A 101 12.31 -2.00 0.50
C ARG A 101 12.19 -2.58 1.92
N TYR A 102 11.73 -3.84 2.05
CA TYR A 102 11.65 -4.48 3.35
C TYR A 102 13.00 -4.47 4.07
N TRP A 103 14.09 -4.83 3.37
CA TRP A 103 15.43 -4.87 3.98
C TRP A 103 16.01 -3.50 4.24
N GLN A 104 15.53 -2.46 3.55
CA GLN A 104 15.87 -1.08 3.86
C GLN A 104 15.18 -0.60 5.14
N MET A 105 13.91 -0.97 5.32
CA MET A 105 13.13 -0.60 6.49
C MET A 105 13.50 -1.42 7.73
N TYR A 106 13.83 -2.69 7.52
CA TYR A 106 14.15 -3.64 8.58
C TYR A 106 15.48 -4.32 8.25
N PRO A 107 16.62 -3.69 8.59
CA PRO A 107 17.93 -4.24 8.24
C PRO A 107 18.13 -5.66 8.79
N PRO A 108 18.83 -6.54 8.04
CA PRO A 108 19.03 -7.93 8.46
C PRO A 108 19.89 -8.01 9.71
N THR A 109 19.66 -9.07 10.51
CA THR A 109 20.40 -9.34 11.73
C THR A 109 20.96 -10.76 11.68
N GLY A 110 21.98 -11.04 12.51
CA GLY A 110 22.55 -12.38 12.64
C GLY A 110 23.12 -12.90 11.33
N LEU A 111 22.87 -14.18 11.05
CA LEU A 111 23.42 -14.87 9.86
C LEU A 111 22.85 -14.33 8.55
N THR A 112 21.67 -13.72 8.59
CA THR A 112 21.05 -13.16 7.38
C THR A 112 21.91 -12.05 6.77
N LYS A 113 22.69 -11.34 7.59
CA LYS A 113 23.61 -10.30 7.12
C LYS A 113 24.65 -10.85 6.15
N LEU A 114 24.99 -12.12 6.27
CA LEU A 114 26.02 -12.76 5.44
C LEU A 114 25.52 -13.11 4.05
N LEU A 115 24.21 -13.11 3.83
CA LEU A 115 23.63 -13.43 2.54
C LEU A 115 23.56 -12.18 1.64
N PRO A 116 23.80 -12.32 0.33
CA PRO A 116 23.49 -11.25 -0.61
C PRO A 116 22.03 -10.88 -0.52
N GLN A 117 21.70 -9.60 -0.75
CA GLN A 117 20.33 -9.10 -0.58
C GLN A 117 19.31 -9.89 -1.39
N GLY A 118 19.63 -10.27 -2.62
CA GLY A 118 18.73 -11.05 -3.48
C GLY A 118 18.43 -12.45 -2.98
N MET A 119 19.22 -12.96 -2.04
CA MET A 119 19.02 -14.28 -1.43
C MET A 119 18.35 -14.22 -0.07
N ARG A 120 18.09 -13.02 0.45
CA ARG A 120 17.43 -12.84 1.73
C ARG A 120 15.92 -12.95 1.57
N GLN A 121 15.29 -13.81 2.37
CA GLN A 121 13.83 -13.96 2.37
C GLN A 121 13.26 -13.21 3.56
N PRO A 122 12.31 -12.27 3.34
CA PRO A 122 11.63 -11.63 4.47
C PRO A 122 10.97 -12.67 5.37
N PRO A 123 11.04 -12.52 6.70
CA PRO A 123 10.49 -13.52 7.63
C PRO A 123 8.98 -13.47 7.78
N ARG A 124 8.30 -12.57 7.09
CA ARG A 124 6.84 -12.41 7.13
C ARG A 124 6.32 -12.01 5.75
N PRO A 125 4.98 -12.09 5.54
CA PRO A 125 4.39 -11.52 4.33
C PRO A 125 4.67 -10.01 4.23
N ILE A 126 4.85 -9.51 3.01
CA ILE A 126 5.21 -8.11 2.75
C ILE A 126 4.19 -7.41 1.87
N ASP A 127 2.93 -7.85 1.89
CA ASP A 127 1.86 -7.24 1.11
C ASP A 127 1.66 -5.77 1.46
N ASP A 128 1.93 -5.40 2.71
CA ASP A 128 1.87 -4.01 3.16
C ASP A 128 2.97 -3.15 2.52
N ILE A 129 4.15 -3.72 2.30
CA ILE A 129 5.23 -3.01 1.60
C ILE A 129 4.85 -2.83 0.14
N VAL A 130 4.22 -3.84 -0.48
CA VAL A 130 3.67 -3.71 -1.83
C VAL A 130 2.68 -2.54 -1.88
N ALA A 131 1.79 -2.45 -0.89
CA ALA A 131 0.81 -1.36 -0.82
C ALA A 131 1.49 0.02 -0.76
N ILE A 132 2.59 0.15 -0.01
CA ILE A 132 3.39 1.38 0.02
C ILE A 132 3.90 1.73 -1.38
N LEU A 133 4.47 0.75 -2.07
CA LEU A 133 5.05 0.96 -3.40
C LEU A 133 3.99 1.34 -4.43
N LEU A 134 2.76 0.81 -4.31
CA LEU A 134 1.67 1.18 -5.20
C LEU A 134 1.34 2.66 -5.06
N ILE A 135 1.30 3.17 -3.83
CA ILE A 135 1.08 4.61 -3.61
C ILE A 135 2.23 5.41 -4.23
N GLU A 136 3.46 4.99 -4.01
CA GLU A 136 4.62 5.68 -4.55
C GLU A 136 4.59 5.72 -6.08
N LYS A 137 4.20 4.63 -6.72
CA LYS A 137 4.06 4.58 -8.18
C LYS A 137 3.02 5.58 -8.68
N TYR A 138 1.89 5.67 -7.98
CA TYR A 138 0.86 6.65 -8.30
C TYR A 138 1.38 8.09 -8.16
N LEU A 139 2.07 8.38 -7.05
CA LEU A 139 2.64 9.70 -6.83
C LEU A 139 3.70 10.05 -7.87
N ASN A 140 4.53 9.09 -8.26
CA ASN A 140 5.51 9.27 -9.33
C ASN A 140 4.83 9.63 -10.66
N ARG A 141 3.72 8.94 -10.97
CA ARG A 141 2.94 9.19 -12.18
C ARG A 141 2.38 10.61 -12.20
N LEU A 142 1.89 11.10 -11.07
CA LEU A 142 1.39 12.47 -10.95
C LEU A 142 2.52 13.49 -11.18
N THR A 143 3.68 13.24 -10.61
CA THR A 143 4.86 14.11 -10.77
C THR A 143 5.31 14.16 -12.23
N GLU A 144 5.38 13.00 -12.89
CA GLU A 144 5.76 12.92 -14.30
C GLU A 144 4.76 13.67 -15.19
N SER A 145 3.46 13.54 -14.92
CA SER A 145 2.43 14.25 -15.67
C SER A 145 2.56 15.76 -15.50
N ALA A 146 2.84 16.23 -14.28
CA ALA A 146 3.04 17.64 -13.99
C ALA A 146 4.24 18.21 -14.74
N VAL A 147 5.37 17.47 -14.77
CA VAL A 147 6.58 17.86 -15.49
C VAL A 147 6.30 17.94 -17.00
N LYS A 148 5.59 16.96 -17.57
CA LYS A 148 5.26 16.95 -19.00
C LYS A 148 4.35 18.10 -19.40
N SER A 149 3.46 18.53 -18.51
CA SER A 149 2.52 19.62 -18.82
C SER A 149 3.17 21.01 -18.79
N GLU A 150 4.35 21.14 -18.18
CA GLU A 150 5.09 22.39 -18.14
C GLU A 150 5.96 22.59 -19.39
N ASP A 151 6.19 21.54 -20.15
CA ASP A 151 6.91 21.59 -21.42
C ASP A 151 5.92 21.94 -22.56
#